data_89a7915fa4cb20fd6ecfe83cdb9d020d
#
_entry.id   89a7915fa4cb20fd6ecfe83cdb9d020d
#
_cell.length_a   1.000
_cell.length_b   1.000
_cell.length_c   1.000
_cell.angle_alpha   90.00
_cell.angle_beta   90.00
_cell.angle_gamma   90.00
#
_symmetry.space_group_name_H-M   'P 1'
#
loop_
_entity.id
_entity.type
_entity.pdbx_description
1 polymer ?
#
loop_
_entity_poly.entity_id
_entity_poly.type
_entity_poly.pdbx_seq_one_letter_code
_entity_poly.pdbx_strand_id
1 'polypeptide(L)'
;MELSDYREKIDSIDKELVKLFAERMDTAAEIARYKKEHGMKVLDSARERAKLNDIASMVPEELSEYAISLYSLIFELSRSSQNRIIGASTPLTEEIARAVKDTPPLFPQRAAVACQGVEGAYSQMACDRLFKRANVLYFSTFEAVFSAIE
;
A
#
# COMPACT_ATOMS: atom_id res chain seq x y z
N MET A 1 -25.84 -30.51 -8.17
CA MET A 1 -25.10 -29.51 -7.37
C MET A 1 -25.90 -28.22 -7.39
N GLU A 2 -26.25 -27.73 -6.22
CA GLU A 2 -26.95 -26.47 -6.07
C GLU A 2 -25.96 -25.32 -5.84
N LEU A 3 -26.42 -24.08 -5.91
CA LEU A 3 -25.58 -22.89 -5.69
C LEU A 3 -24.93 -22.90 -4.30
N SER A 4 -25.61 -23.47 -3.30
CA SER A 4 -25.07 -23.70 -1.95
C SER A 4 -23.81 -24.55 -1.96
N ASP A 5 -23.78 -25.64 -2.73
CA ASP A 5 -22.65 -26.58 -2.79
C ASP A 5 -21.38 -25.88 -3.36
N TYR A 6 -21.57 -25.00 -4.35
CA TYR A 6 -20.48 -24.22 -4.92
C TYR A 6 -19.95 -23.19 -3.92
N ARG A 7 -20.83 -22.55 -3.13
CA ARG A 7 -20.42 -21.60 -2.09
C ARG A 7 -19.63 -22.27 -0.98
N GLU A 8 -20.10 -23.42 -0.49
CA GLU A 8 -19.36 -24.21 0.51
C GLU A 8 -17.98 -24.64 0.03
N LYS A 9 -17.87 -24.98 -1.26
CA LYS A 9 -16.58 -25.31 -1.88
C LYS A 9 -15.66 -24.09 -1.93
N ILE A 10 -16.16 -22.91 -2.28
CA ILE A 10 -15.39 -21.66 -2.26
C ILE A 10 -14.94 -21.33 -0.84
N ASP A 11 -15.84 -21.41 0.15
CA ASP A 11 -15.52 -21.14 1.55
C ASP A 11 -14.39 -22.05 2.09
N SER A 12 -14.38 -23.32 1.62
CA SER A 12 -13.30 -24.25 1.96
C SER A 12 -11.97 -23.86 1.32
N ILE A 13 -11.98 -23.44 0.04
CA ILE A 13 -10.79 -22.96 -0.67
C ILE A 13 -10.26 -21.68 -0.01
N ASP A 14 -11.13 -20.76 0.35
CA ASP A 14 -10.73 -19.49 0.98
C ASP A 14 -10.05 -19.72 2.34
N LYS A 15 -10.53 -20.69 3.13
CA LYS A 15 -9.86 -21.07 4.39
C LYS A 15 -8.43 -21.54 4.16
N GLU A 16 -8.19 -22.38 3.15
CA GLU A 16 -6.84 -22.83 2.80
C GLU A 16 -5.98 -21.69 2.24
N LEU A 17 -6.55 -20.83 1.41
CA LEU A 17 -5.85 -19.64 0.89
C LEU A 17 -5.38 -18.72 2.02
N VAL A 18 -6.24 -18.39 2.97
CA VAL A 18 -5.89 -17.52 4.11
C VAL A 18 -4.81 -18.19 4.97
N LYS A 19 -4.90 -19.48 5.21
CA LYS A 19 -3.88 -20.24 5.95
C LYS A 19 -2.52 -20.19 5.24
N LEU A 20 -2.48 -20.51 3.96
CA LEU A 20 -1.24 -20.48 3.17
C LEU A 20 -0.66 -19.08 3.04
N PHE A 21 -1.51 -18.06 2.95
CA PHE A 21 -1.07 -16.67 2.96
C PHE A 21 -0.42 -16.31 4.30
N ALA A 22 -0.99 -16.70 5.43
CA ALA A 22 -0.41 -16.47 6.75
C ALA A 22 0.96 -17.16 6.89
N GLU A 23 1.06 -18.44 6.54
CA GLU A 23 2.33 -19.19 6.56
C GLU A 23 3.41 -18.55 5.68
N ARG A 24 2.99 -18.04 4.51
CA ARG A 24 3.89 -17.32 3.61
C ARG A 24 4.38 -16.01 4.21
N MET A 25 3.53 -15.27 4.91
CA MET A 25 3.91 -14.02 5.58
C MET A 25 4.82 -14.26 6.77
N ASP A 26 4.61 -15.34 7.52
CA ASP A 26 5.51 -15.75 8.62
C ASP A 26 6.91 -16.10 8.08
N THR A 27 6.98 -16.87 7.01
CA THR A 27 8.24 -17.18 6.32
C THR A 27 8.93 -15.90 5.81
N ALA A 28 8.16 -14.94 5.27
CA ALA A 28 8.70 -13.66 4.85
C ALA A 28 9.27 -12.84 6.04
N ALA A 29 8.68 -12.97 7.22
CA ALA A 29 9.20 -12.35 8.43
C ALA A 29 10.53 -12.99 8.90
N GLU A 30 10.68 -14.31 8.77
CA GLU A 30 11.95 -14.99 9.04
C GLU A 30 13.04 -14.55 8.06
N ILE A 31 12.72 -14.46 6.77
CA ILE A 31 13.61 -13.91 5.75
C ILE A 31 14.04 -12.48 6.09
N ALA A 32 13.12 -11.65 6.61
CA ALA A 32 13.44 -10.29 7.02
C ALA A 32 14.46 -10.26 8.16
N ARG A 33 14.32 -11.12 9.17
CA ARG A 33 15.28 -11.23 10.28
C ARG A 33 16.66 -11.64 9.77
N TYR A 34 16.71 -12.65 8.90
CA TYR A 34 17.95 -13.09 8.27
C TYR A 34 18.62 -11.96 7.47
N LYS A 35 17.83 -11.24 6.64
CA LYS A 35 18.34 -10.10 5.87
C LYS A 35 18.89 -8.98 6.75
N LYS A 36 18.21 -8.70 7.87
CA LYS A 36 18.65 -7.71 8.85
C LYS A 36 20.00 -8.06 9.45
N GLU A 37 20.18 -9.31 9.86
CA GLU A 37 21.43 -9.81 10.44
C GLU A 37 22.60 -9.76 9.47
N HIS A 38 22.32 -9.94 8.16
CA HIS A 38 23.35 -9.98 7.12
C HIS A 38 23.47 -8.68 6.30
N GLY A 39 22.80 -7.60 6.71
CA GLY A 39 22.85 -6.31 6.00
C GLY A 39 22.30 -6.35 4.56
N MET A 40 21.39 -7.27 4.26
CA MET A 40 20.84 -7.48 2.92
C MET A 40 19.63 -6.57 2.64
N LYS A 41 19.48 -6.16 1.37
CA LYS A 41 18.31 -5.38 0.93
C LYS A 41 17.03 -6.24 0.92
N VAL A 42 15.88 -5.60 1.24
CA VAL A 42 14.57 -6.26 1.16
C VAL A 42 14.23 -6.65 -0.26
N LEU A 43 14.31 -5.68 -1.18
CA LEU A 43 13.94 -5.88 -2.57
C LEU A 43 14.99 -6.70 -3.33
N ASP A 44 14.52 -7.78 -3.96
CA ASP A 44 15.23 -8.57 -4.97
C ASP A 44 14.37 -8.63 -6.24
N SER A 45 14.55 -7.63 -7.10
CA SER A 45 13.73 -7.47 -8.32
C SER A 45 13.93 -8.63 -9.32
N ALA A 46 15.12 -9.24 -9.34
CA ALA A 46 15.40 -10.35 -10.25
C ALA A 46 14.62 -11.60 -9.82
N ARG A 47 14.64 -11.91 -8.52
CA ARG A 47 13.88 -13.02 -7.94
C ARG A 47 12.37 -12.82 -8.07
N GLU A 48 11.86 -11.60 -7.85
CA GLU A 48 10.43 -11.32 -8.00
C GLU A 48 9.96 -11.52 -9.44
N ARG A 49 10.71 -11.01 -10.43
CA ARG A 49 10.39 -11.23 -11.86
C ARG A 49 10.41 -12.71 -12.25
N ALA A 50 11.46 -13.44 -11.84
CA ALA A 50 11.53 -14.88 -12.10
C ALA A 50 10.33 -15.60 -11.50
N LYS A 51 9.94 -15.25 -10.28
CA LYS A 51 8.81 -15.89 -9.60
C LYS A 51 7.47 -15.55 -10.23
N LEU A 52 7.25 -14.33 -10.74
CA LEU A 52 6.04 -13.99 -11.50
C LEU A 52 5.91 -14.81 -12.78
N ASN A 53 7.03 -15.03 -13.49
CA ASN A 53 7.03 -15.90 -14.67
C ASN A 53 6.67 -17.36 -14.32
N ASP A 54 7.24 -17.89 -13.21
CA ASP A 54 6.88 -19.23 -12.72
C ASP A 54 5.38 -19.30 -12.41
N ILE A 55 4.83 -18.32 -11.69
CA ILE A 55 3.42 -18.26 -11.33
C ILE A 55 2.51 -18.22 -12.55
N ALA A 56 2.87 -17.42 -13.57
CA ALA A 56 2.13 -17.34 -14.81
C ALA A 56 2.03 -18.72 -15.52
N SER A 57 3.10 -19.55 -15.42
CA SER A 57 3.14 -20.87 -16.00
C SER A 57 2.43 -21.98 -15.18
N MET A 58 2.06 -21.70 -13.92
CA MET A 58 1.36 -22.65 -13.05
C MET A 58 -0.15 -22.67 -13.21
N VAL A 59 -0.70 -21.73 -13.95
CA VAL A 59 -2.14 -21.57 -14.17
C VAL A 59 -2.47 -21.63 -15.66
N PRO A 60 -3.72 -21.94 -16.06
CA PRO A 60 -4.18 -21.77 -17.43
C PRO A 60 -3.94 -20.36 -17.94
N GLU A 61 -3.73 -20.21 -19.27
CA GLU A 61 -3.38 -18.93 -19.91
C GLU A 61 -4.36 -17.81 -19.59
N GLU A 62 -5.66 -18.12 -19.58
CA GLU A 62 -6.73 -17.18 -19.23
C GLU A 62 -6.68 -16.64 -17.80
N LEU A 63 -5.99 -17.30 -16.88
CA LEU A 63 -5.82 -16.90 -15.48
C LEU A 63 -4.45 -16.26 -15.21
N SER A 64 -3.55 -16.24 -16.18
CA SER A 64 -2.16 -15.82 -16.01
C SER A 64 -2.04 -14.39 -15.50
N GLU A 65 -2.76 -13.43 -16.11
CA GLU A 65 -2.74 -12.03 -15.70
C GLU A 65 -3.33 -11.82 -14.29
N TYR A 66 -4.36 -12.56 -13.92
CA TYR A 66 -4.93 -12.51 -12.57
C TYR A 66 -3.94 -13.05 -11.53
N ALA A 67 -3.24 -14.14 -11.85
CA ALA A 67 -2.22 -14.73 -10.98
C ALA A 67 -1.03 -13.77 -10.79
N ILE A 68 -0.55 -13.12 -11.86
CA ILE A 68 0.51 -12.10 -11.80
C ILE A 68 0.08 -10.94 -10.91
N SER A 69 -1.13 -10.43 -11.08
CA SER A 69 -1.68 -9.31 -10.30
C SER A 69 -1.77 -9.65 -8.82
N LEU A 70 -2.30 -10.83 -8.49
CA LEU A 70 -2.40 -11.33 -7.13
C LEU A 70 -1.01 -11.45 -6.47
N TYR A 71 -0.05 -12.07 -7.16
CA TYR A 71 1.29 -12.26 -6.60
C TYR A 71 2.10 -10.97 -6.52
N SER A 72 1.87 -10.00 -7.40
CA SER A 72 2.45 -8.67 -7.30
C SER A 72 2.01 -7.97 -6.02
N LEU A 73 0.72 -8.05 -5.67
CA LEU A 73 0.19 -7.54 -4.40
C LEU A 73 0.79 -8.29 -3.20
N ILE A 74 0.88 -9.62 -3.26
CA ILE A 74 1.49 -10.43 -2.19
C ILE A 74 2.96 -10.03 -1.98
N PHE A 75 3.72 -9.74 -3.03
CA PHE A 75 5.11 -9.27 -2.90
C PHE A 75 5.18 -7.89 -2.27
N GLU A 76 4.29 -6.97 -2.64
CA GLU A 76 4.20 -5.64 -2.03
C GLU A 76 3.92 -5.73 -0.53
N LEU A 77 2.93 -6.52 -0.12
CA LEU A 77 2.60 -6.77 1.28
C LEU A 77 3.77 -7.43 2.04
N SER A 78 4.46 -8.39 1.43
CA SER A 78 5.65 -9.02 2.00
C SER A 78 6.77 -8.01 2.22
N ARG A 79 7.07 -7.15 1.23
CA ARG A 79 8.09 -6.09 1.38
C ARG A 79 7.72 -5.10 2.47
N SER A 80 6.46 -4.69 2.53
CA SER A 80 5.96 -3.80 3.58
C SER A 80 6.18 -4.41 4.98
N SER A 81 5.83 -5.69 5.15
CA SER A 81 6.05 -6.42 6.39
C SER A 81 7.53 -6.56 6.75
N GLN A 82 8.38 -6.94 5.77
CA GLN A 82 9.83 -7.06 5.96
C GLN A 82 10.47 -5.73 6.35
N ASN A 83 10.07 -4.62 5.72
CA ASN A 83 10.59 -3.29 6.04
C ASN A 83 10.28 -2.87 7.50
N ARG A 84 9.12 -3.25 8.05
CA ARG A 84 8.81 -3.02 9.47
C ARG A 84 9.75 -3.78 10.41
N ILE A 85 10.14 -5.02 10.05
CA ILE A 85 11.01 -5.87 10.86
C ILE A 85 12.48 -5.39 10.79
N ILE A 86 12.93 -5.04 9.59
CA ILE A 86 14.30 -4.56 9.37
C ILE A 86 14.48 -3.21 10.08
N GLY A 87 13.44 -2.38 10.10
CA GLY A 87 13.37 -1.19 10.93
C GLY A 87 14.54 -0.24 10.64
N ALA A 88 14.64 0.27 9.42
CA ALA A 88 15.48 1.43 9.16
C ALA A 88 14.77 2.67 9.73
N SER A 89 14.94 2.92 11.04
CA SER A 89 14.61 4.22 11.58
C SER A 89 15.57 5.23 10.94
N THR A 90 15.06 6.04 10.04
CA THR A 90 15.78 7.19 9.51
C THR A 90 15.32 8.44 10.28
N PRO A 91 16.12 9.50 10.36
CA PRO A 91 15.69 10.76 10.96
C PRO A 91 14.31 11.21 10.43
N LEU A 92 14.07 11.03 9.13
CA LEU A 92 12.80 11.34 8.49
C LEU A 92 11.64 10.47 9.01
N THR A 93 11.84 9.15 9.17
CA THR A 93 10.78 8.27 9.71
C THR A 93 10.45 8.58 11.17
N GLU A 94 11.42 9.01 11.97
CA GLU A 94 11.21 9.46 13.34
C GLU A 94 10.46 10.79 13.39
N GLU A 95 10.78 11.72 12.50
CA GLU A 95 10.09 12.99 12.35
C GLU A 95 8.63 12.79 11.93
N ILE A 96 8.37 11.94 10.91
CA ILE A 96 7.02 11.56 10.50
C ILE A 96 6.24 10.92 11.65
N ALA A 97 6.85 9.96 12.37
CA ALA A 97 6.19 9.29 13.49
C ALA A 97 5.84 10.27 14.61
N ARG A 98 6.70 11.27 14.88
CA ARG A 98 6.44 12.35 15.82
C ARG A 98 5.29 13.23 15.35
N ALA A 99 5.32 13.68 14.09
CA ALA A 99 4.27 14.51 13.51
C ALA A 99 2.90 13.80 13.54
N VAL A 100 2.86 12.50 13.21
CA VAL A 100 1.61 11.70 13.30
C VAL A 100 1.11 11.62 14.75
N LYS A 101 1.99 11.45 15.73
CA LYS A 101 1.63 11.39 17.15
C LYS A 101 1.10 12.73 17.66
N ASP A 102 1.68 13.83 17.21
CA ASP A 102 1.35 15.18 17.63
C ASP A 102 0.15 15.76 16.85
N THR A 103 -0.26 15.12 15.75
CA THR A 103 -1.42 15.53 14.95
C THR A 103 -2.72 15.18 15.68
N PRO A 104 -3.64 16.15 15.87
CA PRO A 104 -4.93 15.88 16.48
C PRO A 104 -5.71 14.79 15.72
N PRO A 105 -6.44 13.89 16.42
CA PRO A 105 -7.20 12.82 15.79
C PRO A 105 -8.43 13.31 15.01
N LEU A 106 -8.81 14.56 15.18
CA LEU A 106 -9.94 15.16 14.48
C LEU A 106 -9.47 15.90 13.22
N PHE A 107 -10.05 15.52 12.10
CA PHE A 107 -9.82 16.22 10.83
C PHE A 107 -10.27 17.70 10.95
N PRO A 108 -9.48 18.68 10.52
CA PRO A 108 -9.80 20.08 10.68
C PRO A 108 -11.09 20.46 9.95
N GLN A 109 -12.03 21.09 10.66
CA GLN A 109 -13.30 21.57 10.10
C GLN A 109 -13.13 22.87 9.29
N ARG A 110 -12.11 23.65 9.61
CA ARG A 110 -11.72 24.89 8.94
C ARG A 110 -10.22 24.79 8.62
N ALA A 111 -9.88 24.97 7.37
CA ALA A 111 -8.49 24.96 6.94
C ALA A 111 -8.30 25.95 5.79
N ALA A 112 -7.12 26.56 5.71
CA ALA A 112 -6.60 27.11 4.46
C ALA A 112 -6.01 25.94 3.67
N VAL A 113 -6.49 25.74 2.45
CA VAL A 113 -6.12 24.61 1.61
C VAL A 113 -5.50 25.09 0.32
N ALA A 114 -4.26 24.73 0.07
CA ALA A 114 -3.59 25.03 -1.19
C ALA A 114 -3.95 23.96 -2.23
N CYS A 115 -4.46 24.39 -3.37
CA CYS A 115 -4.85 23.52 -4.48
C CYS A 115 -4.15 23.93 -5.77
N GLN A 116 -3.72 22.94 -6.55
CA GLN A 116 -3.29 23.18 -7.92
C GLN A 116 -4.53 23.31 -8.83
N GLY A 117 -4.55 24.31 -9.69
CA GLY A 117 -5.61 24.56 -10.66
C GLY A 117 -6.38 25.87 -10.42
N VAL A 118 -7.64 25.86 -10.78
CA VAL A 118 -8.55 27.01 -10.70
C VAL A 118 -9.86 26.59 -10.05
N GLU A 119 -10.69 27.57 -9.73
CA GLU A 119 -12.06 27.32 -9.25
C GLU A 119 -12.84 26.44 -10.24
N GLY A 120 -13.54 25.42 -9.72
CA GLY A 120 -14.22 24.40 -10.53
C GLY A 120 -13.38 23.18 -10.91
N ALA A 121 -12.08 23.16 -10.61
CA ALA A 121 -11.21 22.01 -10.87
C ALA A 121 -11.53 20.83 -9.95
N TYR A 122 -11.09 19.61 -10.34
CA TYR A 122 -11.25 18.39 -9.53
C TYR A 122 -10.59 18.49 -8.15
N SER A 123 -9.51 19.25 -8.02
CA SER A 123 -8.86 19.56 -6.74
C SER A 123 -9.79 20.29 -5.78
N GLN A 124 -10.57 21.27 -6.26
CA GLN A 124 -11.59 21.92 -5.45
C GLN A 124 -12.68 20.94 -5.01
N MET A 125 -13.19 20.10 -5.91
CA MET A 125 -14.20 19.09 -5.55
C MET A 125 -13.71 18.13 -4.45
N ALA A 126 -12.41 17.81 -4.44
CA ALA A 126 -11.80 17.02 -3.38
C ALA A 126 -11.75 17.81 -2.07
N CYS A 127 -11.39 19.11 -2.10
CA CYS A 127 -11.38 19.97 -0.93
C CYS A 127 -12.77 20.13 -0.32
N ASP A 128 -13.78 20.36 -1.14
CA ASP A 128 -15.17 20.52 -0.69
C ASP A 128 -15.72 19.25 -0.02
N ARG A 129 -15.24 18.07 -0.45
CA ARG A 129 -15.56 16.79 0.18
C ARG A 129 -14.86 16.57 1.52
N LEU A 130 -13.59 17.00 1.62
CA LEU A 130 -12.76 16.75 2.79
C LEU A 130 -12.99 17.78 3.89
N PHE A 131 -13.19 19.05 3.53
CA PHE A 131 -13.30 20.17 4.47
C PHE A 131 -14.66 20.85 4.38
N LYS A 132 -15.39 20.90 5.46
CA LYS A 132 -16.72 21.54 5.47
C LYS A 132 -16.69 23.05 5.24
N ARG A 133 -15.58 23.70 5.55
CA ARG A 133 -15.38 25.17 5.43
C ARG A 133 -13.92 25.44 5.07
N ALA A 134 -13.51 25.06 3.87
CA ALA A 134 -12.18 25.34 3.36
C ALA A 134 -12.08 26.81 2.89
N ASN A 135 -10.96 27.45 3.20
CA ASN A 135 -10.50 28.62 2.45
C ASN A 135 -9.51 28.12 1.40
N VAL A 136 -9.97 27.98 0.15
CA VAL A 136 -9.18 27.38 -0.92
C VAL A 136 -8.33 28.45 -1.61
N LEU A 137 -7.03 28.23 -1.64
CA LEU A 137 -6.05 29.03 -2.36
C LEU A 137 -5.61 28.26 -3.61
N TYR A 138 -5.72 28.89 -4.78
CA TYR A 138 -5.40 28.24 -6.05
C TYR A 138 -4.01 28.63 -6.56
N PHE A 139 -3.26 27.64 -7.00
CA PHE A 139 -1.91 27.81 -7.54
C PHE A 139 -1.81 27.15 -8.93
N SER A 140 -1.03 27.75 -9.83
CA SER A 140 -0.86 27.26 -11.20
C SER A 140 0.00 26.00 -11.29
N THR A 141 0.88 25.75 -10.30
CA THR A 141 1.81 24.63 -10.28
C THR A 141 1.77 23.88 -8.96
N PHE A 142 2.15 22.61 -8.95
CA PHE A 142 2.31 21.83 -7.71
C PHE A 142 3.44 22.36 -6.83
N GLU A 143 4.53 22.86 -7.44
CA GLU A 143 5.65 23.47 -6.70
C GLU A 143 5.15 24.67 -5.84
N ALA A 144 4.31 25.53 -6.43
CA ALA A 144 3.72 26.65 -5.68
C ALA A 144 2.77 26.17 -4.56
N VAL A 145 2.08 25.05 -4.72
CA VAL A 145 1.26 24.44 -3.66
C VAL A 145 2.15 24.01 -2.49
N PHE A 146 3.25 23.33 -2.75
CA PHE A 146 4.19 22.90 -1.68
C PHE A 146 4.84 24.09 -0.98
N SER A 147 5.29 25.10 -1.73
CA SER A 147 5.87 26.34 -1.15
C SER A 147 4.87 27.15 -0.30
N ALA A 148 3.58 26.99 -0.53
CA ALA A 148 2.55 27.68 0.25
C ALA A 148 2.24 27.00 1.60
N ILE A 149 2.73 25.77 1.80
CA ILE A 149 2.53 24.98 3.03
C ILE A 149 3.72 25.17 4.00
N GLU A 150 4.88 25.52 3.48
CA GLU A 150 6.10 25.85 4.25
C GLU A 150 5.99 27.21 4.93
#